data_7bf69a0c03093c51de85f40042ac4cd3
#
_entry.id   7bf69a0c03093c51de85f40042ac4cd3
#
_cell.length_a   1.000
_cell.length_b   1.000
_cell.length_c   1.000
_cell.angle_alpha   90.00
_cell.angle_beta   90.00
_cell.angle_gamma   90.00
#
_symmetry.space_group_name_H-M   'P 1'
#
loop_
_entity.id
_entity.type
_entity.pdbx_description
1 polymer ?
#
loop_
_entity_poly.entity_id
_entity_poly.type
_entity_poly.pdbx_seq_one_letter_code
_entity_poly.pdbx_strand_id
1 'polypeptide(L)'
;MRRHPQLYEVNARIFLNRLSSTAGHRVTLSTIPDQAWLELAEKGFDLVWLMGAWQRSSAARQRALSLPGLRHEYDSVLPGWSEDDVAGSPYAIYSYSLDPPLGETTELAGLRDRLNRLGMGLILDFVPNHLALDHPWVYARPQLFLAGREEGRHLHPDWFFSPDGNAPIAHGRDPYFPPWTDTAQVNFYSAELRDALVQELLAIAGMADGVRCDMAMLGLNQVFQRTWGDVLAEPSMPGIEFWDEAIGRVRARNPSFIFIAEAYWGLEQTLQGLGFDFTYDKAFYDCLRFCGASEVRSHLSSPDFNLSKGVRFIENHDEPRVAAVFG
;
A
#
# COMPACT_ATOMS: atom_id res chain seq x y z
N MET A 1 8.54 10.55 -19.50
CA MET A 1 9.16 9.60 -18.54
C MET A 1 10.12 8.69 -19.29
N ARG A 2 11.24 8.27 -18.68
CA ARG A 2 12.17 7.28 -19.25
C ARG A 2 11.48 5.93 -19.44
N ARG A 3 12.03 5.08 -20.33
CA ARG A 3 11.54 3.72 -20.55
C ARG A 3 11.65 2.85 -19.27
N HIS A 4 12.67 3.10 -18.46
CA HIS A 4 12.93 2.43 -17.17
C HIS A 4 13.11 3.52 -16.11
N PRO A 5 12.01 4.00 -15.52
CA PRO A 5 12.08 5.08 -14.55
C PRO A 5 12.70 4.60 -13.25
N GLN A 6 13.41 5.51 -12.58
CA GLN A 6 13.94 5.31 -11.24
C GLN A 6 12.97 5.88 -10.22
N LEU A 7 12.54 5.05 -9.27
CA LEU A 7 11.62 5.44 -8.21
C LEU A 7 12.38 5.54 -6.88
N TYR A 8 12.16 6.62 -6.14
CA TYR A 8 12.64 6.79 -4.79
C TYR A 8 11.48 6.72 -3.79
N GLU A 9 11.54 5.78 -2.85
CA GLU A 9 10.58 5.65 -1.77
C GLU A 9 10.95 6.58 -0.62
N VAL A 10 9.99 7.40 -0.20
CA VAL A 10 10.10 8.33 0.93
C VAL A 10 9.08 7.91 1.99
N ASN A 11 9.53 7.45 3.16
CA ASN A 11 8.66 7.36 4.32
C ASN A 11 8.32 8.79 4.78
N ALA A 12 7.09 9.22 4.54
CA ALA A 12 6.66 10.61 4.71
C ALA A 12 6.91 11.14 6.13
N ARG A 13 6.54 10.37 7.15
CA ARG A 13 6.70 10.77 8.55
C ARG A 13 8.17 10.90 8.95
N ILE A 14 8.98 9.89 8.63
CA ILE A 14 10.42 9.89 8.96
C ILE A 14 11.12 11.04 8.24
N PHE A 15 10.80 11.25 6.96
CA PHE A 15 11.40 12.31 6.16
C PHE A 15 11.10 13.69 6.73
N LEU A 16 9.84 13.98 7.05
CA LEU A 16 9.45 15.27 7.63
C LEU A 16 10.00 15.48 9.04
N ASN A 17 10.05 14.43 9.88
CA ASN A 17 10.67 14.49 11.18
C ASN A 17 12.16 14.84 11.08
N ARG A 18 12.89 14.22 10.15
CA ARG A 18 14.30 14.54 9.91
C ARG A 18 14.50 15.98 9.45
N LEU A 19 13.70 16.45 8.51
CA LEU A 19 13.75 17.84 8.04
C LEU A 19 13.41 18.83 9.16
N SER A 20 12.39 18.53 9.96
CA SER A 20 11.99 19.35 11.10
C SER A 20 13.10 19.45 12.15
N SER A 21 13.75 18.34 12.46
CA SER A 21 14.89 18.30 13.39
C SER A 21 16.07 19.13 12.88
N THR A 22 16.36 19.06 11.58
CA THR A 22 17.44 19.85 10.97
C THR A 22 17.10 21.35 10.94
N ALA A 23 15.84 21.69 10.67
CA ALA A 23 15.38 23.09 10.56
C ALA A 23 15.14 23.75 11.94
N GLY A 24 14.99 22.97 13.01
CA GLY A 24 14.64 23.46 14.35
C GLY A 24 13.18 23.93 14.48
N HIS A 25 12.33 23.61 13.49
CA HIS A 25 10.89 23.90 13.50
C HIS A 25 10.14 22.83 12.68
N ARG A 26 8.81 22.75 12.89
CA ARG A 26 7.97 21.80 12.15
C ARG A 26 8.00 22.08 10.63
N VAL A 27 8.29 21.04 9.85
CA VAL A 27 8.20 21.03 8.39
C VAL A 27 7.00 20.17 7.99
N THR A 28 6.16 20.69 7.08
CA THR A 28 5.04 19.97 6.44
C THR A 28 5.33 19.77 4.95
N LEU A 29 4.47 19.08 4.23
CA LEU A 29 4.66 18.84 2.78
C LEU A 29 4.82 20.14 1.99
N SER A 30 4.06 21.19 2.35
CA SER A 30 4.16 22.50 1.67
C SER A 30 5.46 23.24 1.96
N THR A 31 6.07 23.00 3.11
CA THR A 31 7.27 23.72 3.57
C THR A 31 8.58 22.94 3.43
N ILE A 32 8.55 21.75 2.81
CA ILE A 32 9.78 21.02 2.47
C ILE A 32 10.67 21.92 1.62
N PRO A 33 11.96 22.10 1.99
CA PRO A 33 12.90 22.85 1.16
C PRO A 33 13.05 22.27 -0.23
N ASP A 34 13.06 23.11 -1.28
CA ASP A 34 13.24 22.64 -2.68
C ASP A 34 14.53 21.86 -2.86
N GLN A 35 15.58 22.18 -2.08
CA GLN A 35 16.85 21.47 -2.12
C GLN A 35 16.69 19.95 -1.89
N ALA A 36 15.78 19.53 -1.04
CA ALA A 36 15.54 18.10 -0.77
C ALA A 36 15.04 17.33 -2.01
N TRP A 37 14.23 18.00 -2.84
CA TRP A 37 13.75 17.43 -4.10
C TRP A 37 14.77 17.56 -5.23
N LEU A 38 15.52 18.67 -5.29
CA LEU A 38 16.61 18.87 -6.24
C LEU A 38 17.67 17.78 -6.12
N GLU A 39 18.05 17.39 -4.91
CA GLU A 39 19.00 16.30 -4.67
C GLU A 39 18.54 14.96 -5.25
N LEU A 40 17.24 14.66 -5.22
CA LEU A 40 16.70 13.46 -5.85
C LEU A 40 16.68 13.57 -7.37
N ALA A 41 16.30 14.71 -7.90
CA ALA A 41 16.31 14.97 -9.34
C ALA A 41 17.74 14.90 -9.94
N GLU A 42 18.73 15.47 -9.25
CA GLU A 42 20.16 15.42 -9.64
C GLU A 42 20.73 14.00 -9.61
N LYS A 43 20.25 13.14 -8.70
CA LYS A 43 20.58 11.71 -8.65
C LYS A 43 19.90 10.91 -9.77
N GLY A 44 18.98 11.52 -10.51
CA GLY A 44 18.33 10.95 -11.67
C GLY A 44 17.07 10.15 -11.38
N PHE A 45 16.40 10.37 -10.23
CA PHE A 45 15.09 9.78 -9.97
C PHE A 45 14.02 10.44 -10.84
N ASP A 46 13.09 9.62 -11.33
CA ASP A 46 11.97 10.04 -12.18
C ASP A 46 10.63 10.06 -11.41
N LEU A 47 10.56 9.30 -10.32
CA LEU A 47 9.36 9.15 -9.49
C LEU A 47 9.72 9.22 -8.01
N VAL A 48 8.86 9.86 -7.23
CA VAL A 48 8.90 9.87 -5.76
C VAL A 48 7.64 9.16 -5.25
N TRP A 49 7.82 8.06 -4.57
CA TRP A 49 6.74 7.40 -3.84
C TRP A 49 6.73 7.91 -2.40
N LEU A 50 5.68 8.67 -2.06
CA LEU A 50 5.46 9.19 -0.70
C LEU A 50 4.66 8.15 0.11
N MET A 51 5.37 7.20 0.71
CA MET A 51 4.80 6.11 1.50
C MET A 51 4.25 6.62 2.83
N GLY A 52 3.04 6.13 3.19
CA GLY A 52 2.40 6.42 4.47
C GLY A 52 1.88 7.86 4.57
N ALA A 53 1.41 8.43 3.47
CA ALA A 53 0.87 9.79 3.40
C ALA A 53 -0.54 9.93 4.01
N TRP A 54 -1.33 8.84 4.01
CA TRP A 54 -2.74 8.87 4.38
C TRP A 54 -2.98 8.92 5.89
N GLN A 55 -4.14 9.43 6.27
CA GLN A 55 -4.55 9.52 7.67
C GLN A 55 -4.60 8.13 8.31
N ARG A 56 -3.87 7.98 9.40
CA ARG A 56 -3.74 6.74 10.15
C ARG A 56 -4.87 6.57 11.15
N SER A 57 -5.12 5.32 11.50
CA SER A 57 -6.13 4.90 12.46
C SER A 57 -5.64 5.04 13.90
N SER A 58 -6.48 5.61 14.77
CA SER A 58 -6.25 5.60 16.20
C SER A 58 -6.44 4.21 16.80
N ALA A 59 -7.38 3.42 16.31
CA ALA A 59 -7.58 2.03 16.73
C ALA A 59 -6.39 1.15 16.36
N ALA A 60 -5.84 1.29 15.14
CA ALA A 60 -4.63 0.58 14.73
C ALA A 60 -3.42 0.97 15.59
N ARG A 61 -3.28 2.25 15.94
CA ARG A 61 -2.24 2.71 16.88
C ARG A 61 -2.38 2.04 18.25
N GLN A 62 -3.58 2.01 18.82
CA GLN A 62 -3.84 1.34 20.10
C GLN A 62 -3.54 -0.16 20.02
N ARG A 63 -3.91 -0.80 18.90
CA ARG A 63 -3.57 -2.20 18.64
C ARG A 63 -2.07 -2.42 18.63
N ALA A 64 -1.32 -1.61 17.90
CA ALA A 64 0.16 -1.68 17.84
C ALA A 64 0.79 -1.53 19.24
N LEU A 65 0.32 -0.60 20.05
CA LEU A 65 0.79 -0.42 21.44
C LEU A 65 0.45 -1.60 22.36
N SER A 66 -0.60 -2.37 22.06
CA SER A 66 -1.03 -3.52 22.87
C SER A 66 -0.29 -4.81 22.56
N LEU A 67 0.43 -4.90 21.42
CA LEU A 67 1.10 -6.12 20.97
C LEU A 67 2.51 -6.24 21.59
N PRO A 68 2.77 -7.26 22.45
CA PRO A 68 4.07 -7.40 23.13
C PRO A 68 5.24 -7.57 22.16
N GLY A 69 5.03 -8.27 21.03
CA GLY A 69 6.07 -8.46 20.01
C GLY A 69 6.55 -7.13 19.41
N LEU A 70 5.63 -6.23 19.08
CA LEU A 70 5.98 -4.92 18.53
C LEU A 70 6.72 -4.04 19.56
N ARG A 71 6.35 -4.10 20.85
CA ARG A 71 7.09 -3.38 21.90
C ARG A 71 8.55 -3.79 21.96
N HIS A 72 8.84 -5.08 21.87
CA HIS A 72 10.20 -5.58 21.83
C HIS A 72 10.98 -5.08 20.60
N GLU A 73 10.32 -5.02 19.45
CA GLU A 73 10.92 -4.43 18.23
C GLU A 73 11.19 -2.94 18.41
N TYR A 74 10.26 -2.17 19.00
CA TYR A 74 10.47 -0.75 19.30
C TYR A 74 11.67 -0.52 20.21
N ASP A 75 11.82 -1.33 21.29
CA ASP A 75 12.96 -1.27 22.20
C ASP A 75 14.30 -1.50 21.47
N SER A 76 14.29 -2.35 20.45
CA SER A 76 15.49 -2.70 19.68
C SER A 76 15.89 -1.63 18.68
N VAL A 77 14.91 -0.94 18.06
CA VAL A 77 15.15 0.02 16.96
C VAL A 77 15.23 1.47 17.43
N LEU A 78 14.59 1.80 18.54
CA LEU A 78 14.56 3.15 19.12
C LEU A 78 14.66 3.07 20.66
N PRO A 79 15.84 2.86 21.23
CA PRO A 79 16.00 2.84 22.68
C PRO A 79 15.50 4.12 23.33
N GLY A 80 14.60 3.97 24.32
CA GLY A 80 13.97 5.12 25.01
C GLY A 80 12.76 5.71 24.26
N TRP A 81 12.16 4.97 23.30
CA TRP A 81 10.91 5.35 22.64
C TRP A 81 9.77 5.62 23.64
N SER A 82 8.85 6.45 23.24
CA SER A 82 7.60 6.74 23.95
C SER A 82 6.38 6.34 23.10
N GLU A 83 5.20 6.32 23.69
CA GLU A 83 3.97 6.04 22.92
C GLU A 83 3.71 7.07 21.80
N ASP A 84 4.27 8.27 21.89
CA ASP A 84 4.15 9.30 20.86
C ASP A 84 4.95 8.97 19.59
N ASP A 85 5.95 8.09 19.70
CA ASP A 85 6.72 7.61 18.57
C ASP A 85 5.92 6.56 17.74
N VAL A 86 4.92 5.93 18.35
CA VAL A 86 4.09 4.90 17.70
C VAL A 86 2.92 5.55 16.98
N ALA A 87 2.92 5.46 15.67
CA ALA A 87 1.87 6.06 14.83
C ALA A 87 0.79 5.06 14.35
N GLY A 88 1.00 3.76 14.56
CA GLY A 88 0.20 2.68 13.94
C GLY A 88 0.63 2.43 12.49
N SER A 89 0.07 1.39 11.90
CA SER A 89 0.36 0.99 10.51
C SER A 89 -0.02 2.10 9.51
N PRO A 90 0.85 2.44 8.56
CA PRO A 90 0.50 3.34 7.46
C PRO A 90 -0.50 2.71 6.47
N TYR A 91 -0.73 1.41 6.56
CA TYR A 91 -1.65 0.65 5.70
C TYR A 91 -3.00 0.39 6.38
N ALA A 92 -3.17 0.65 7.68
CA ALA A 92 -4.48 0.73 8.33
C ALA A 92 -5.07 2.14 8.11
N ILE A 93 -5.59 2.37 6.90
CA ILE A 93 -6.03 3.71 6.46
C ILE A 93 -7.37 4.05 7.10
N TYR A 94 -7.39 5.18 7.83
CA TYR A 94 -8.62 5.77 8.36
C TYR A 94 -9.37 6.60 7.30
N SER A 95 -8.63 7.34 6.48
CA SER A 95 -9.18 8.05 5.32
C SER A 95 -8.09 8.36 4.29
N TYR A 96 -8.47 8.51 3.02
CA TYR A 96 -7.59 9.00 1.95
C TYR A 96 -7.42 10.53 1.98
N SER A 97 -7.41 11.10 3.18
CA SER A 97 -6.93 12.46 3.45
C SER A 97 -5.48 12.40 3.91
N LEU A 98 -4.72 13.45 3.72
CA LEU A 98 -3.34 13.53 4.23
C LEU A 98 -3.33 13.38 5.76
N ASP A 99 -2.37 12.63 6.29
CA ASP A 99 -2.20 12.50 7.74
C ASP A 99 -1.89 13.87 8.37
N PRO A 100 -2.67 14.35 9.36
CA PRO A 100 -2.58 15.72 9.88
C PRO A 100 -1.17 16.18 10.31
N PRO A 101 -0.30 15.29 10.86
CA PRO A 101 1.08 15.68 11.13
C PRO A 101 1.90 16.07 9.88
N LEU A 102 1.50 15.63 8.69
CA LEU A 102 2.23 15.88 7.45
C LEU A 102 1.79 17.20 6.77
N GLY A 103 0.58 17.70 7.07
CA GLY A 103 0.01 18.91 6.48
C GLY A 103 -1.46 18.74 6.09
N GLU A 104 -1.90 19.50 5.10
CA GLU A 104 -3.28 19.49 4.59
C GLU A 104 -3.35 18.73 3.23
N THR A 105 -4.47 18.03 2.97
CA THR A 105 -4.66 17.27 1.72
C THR A 105 -4.48 18.11 0.46
N THR A 106 -4.85 19.38 0.52
CA THR A 106 -4.67 20.34 -0.59
C THR A 106 -3.21 20.60 -0.95
N GLU A 107 -2.26 20.31 -0.05
CA GLU A 107 -0.83 20.46 -0.28
C GLU A 107 -0.25 19.40 -1.23
N LEU A 108 -0.94 18.24 -1.38
CA LEU A 108 -0.49 17.16 -2.27
C LEU A 108 -0.42 17.58 -3.74
N ALA A 109 -1.41 18.32 -4.21
CA ALA A 109 -1.39 18.84 -5.58
C ALA A 109 -0.22 19.82 -5.80
N GLY A 110 0.05 20.67 -4.81
CA GLY A 110 1.19 21.59 -4.82
C GLY A 110 2.53 20.85 -4.80
N LEU A 111 2.64 19.77 -4.02
CA LEU A 111 3.82 18.91 -4.02
C LEU A 111 4.02 18.24 -5.37
N ARG A 112 2.96 17.66 -5.97
CA ARG A 112 3.03 17.09 -7.32
C ARG A 112 3.55 18.10 -8.34
N ASP A 113 3.00 19.32 -8.33
CA ASP A 113 3.40 20.36 -9.26
C ASP A 113 4.87 20.78 -9.06
N ARG A 114 5.38 20.77 -7.81
CA ARG A 114 6.79 21.03 -7.51
C ARG A 114 7.69 19.92 -8.08
N LEU A 115 7.34 18.65 -7.84
CA LEU A 115 8.07 17.50 -8.37
C LEU A 115 8.06 17.49 -9.90
N ASN A 116 6.92 17.75 -10.53
CA ASN A 116 6.78 17.81 -11.98
C ASN A 116 7.66 18.88 -12.62
N ARG A 117 7.85 20.05 -11.98
CA ARG A 117 8.81 21.08 -12.46
C ARG A 117 10.26 20.60 -12.43
N LEU A 118 10.58 19.62 -11.58
CA LEU A 118 11.90 18.99 -11.50
C LEU A 118 12.02 17.73 -12.39
N GLY A 119 10.98 17.43 -13.19
CA GLY A 119 10.93 16.26 -14.05
C GLY A 119 10.59 14.95 -13.33
N MET A 120 10.12 14.99 -12.08
CA MET A 120 9.72 13.83 -11.28
C MET A 120 8.20 13.76 -11.11
N GLY A 121 7.64 12.54 -11.10
CA GLY A 121 6.23 12.30 -10.78
C GLY A 121 6.02 11.90 -9.33
N LEU A 122 4.81 12.19 -8.78
CA LEU A 122 4.38 11.79 -7.45
C LEU A 122 3.58 10.49 -7.50
N ILE A 123 4.00 9.50 -6.72
CA ILE A 123 3.29 8.23 -6.48
C ILE A 123 2.78 8.21 -5.04
N LEU A 124 1.51 7.84 -4.85
CA LEU A 124 0.88 7.65 -3.54
C LEU A 124 0.43 6.19 -3.38
N ASP A 125 0.21 5.75 -2.15
CA ASP A 125 -0.36 4.42 -1.90
C ASP A 125 -1.86 4.37 -2.23
N PHE A 126 -2.31 3.21 -2.72
CA PHE A 126 -3.71 2.83 -2.75
C PHE A 126 -3.84 1.44 -2.12
N VAL A 127 -4.60 1.33 -1.04
CA VAL A 127 -4.78 0.11 -0.24
C VAL A 127 -6.21 -0.42 -0.43
N PRO A 128 -6.45 -1.26 -1.45
CA PRO A 128 -7.82 -1.66 -1.79
C PRO A 128 -8.35 -2.82 -0.96
N ASN A 129 -7.46 -3.67 -0.40
CA ASN A 129 -7.87 -4.93 0.23
C ASN A 129 -8.54 -4.75 1.58
N HIS A 130 -8.14 -3.74 2.33
CA HIS A 130 -8.60 -3.51 3.70
C HIS A 130 -8.55 -2.02 4.04
N LEU A 131 -9.28 -1.64 5.07
CA LEU A 131 -9.27 -0.32 5.68
C LEU A 131 -9.04 -0.48 7.19
N ALA A 132 -8.86 0.62 7.91
CA ALA A 132 -8.70 0.56 9.36
C ALA A 132 -9.97 0.04 10.07
N LEU A 133 -9.79 -0.52 11.28
CA LEU A 133 -10.90 -0.98 12.13
C LEU A 133 -11.93 0.11 12.44
N ASP A 134 -11.48 1.35 12.60
CA ASP A 134 -12.27 2.53 12.92
C ASP A 134 -12.56 3.39 11.68
N HIS A 135 -12.35 2.88 10.46
CA HIS A 135 -12.71 3.60 9.25
C HIS A 135 -14.20 3.96 9.26
N PRO A 136 -14.61 5.18 8.88
CA PRO A 136 -16.02 5.61 8.93
C PRO A 136 -17.00 4.68 8.22
N TRP A 137 -16.57 4.00 7.14
CA TRP A 137 -17.42 3.05 6.43
C TRP A 137 -17.75 1.79 7.26
N VAL A 138 -16.92 1.39 8.21
CA VAL A 138 -17.19 0.24 9.09
C VAL A 138 -18.52 0.43 9.83
N TYR A 139 -18.83 1.66 10.20
CA TYR A 139 -20.07 2.01 10.92
C TYR A 139 -21.19 2.48 9.98
N ALA A 140 -20.87 3.31 8.99
CA ALA A 140 -21.86 3.92 8.11
C ALA A 140 -22.29 3.02 6.94
N ARG A 141 -21.43 2.11 6.49
CA ARG A 141 -21.63 1.26 5.31
C ARG A 141 -21.06 -0.15 5.52
N PRO A 142 -21.46 -0.87 6.59
CA PRO A 142 -20.88 -2.18 6.95
C PRO A 142 -21.04 -3.24 5.84
N GLN A 143 -22.02 -3.08 4.94
CA GLN A 143 -22.21 -3.97 3.78
C GLN A 143 -21.05 -3.94 2.77
N LEU A 144 -20.15 -2.97 2.87
CA LEU A 144 -18.93 -2.91 2.04
C LEU A 144 -17.86 -3.88 2.52
N PHE A 145 -18.01 -4.39 3.74
CA PHE A 145 -17.01 -5.27 4.35
C PHE A 145 -17.47 -6.72 4.35
N LEU A 146 -16.53 -7.62 4.56
CA LEU A 146 -16.78 -9.06 4.60
C LEU A 146 -17.30 -9.47 5.99
N ALA A 147 -18.59 -9.71 6.10
CA ALA A 147 -19.22 -10.18 7.34
C ALA A 147 -19.03 -11.69 7.59
N GLY A 148 -18.83 -12.47 6.54
CA GLY A 148 -18.75 -13.92 6.60
C GLY A 148 -20.08 -14.61 7.01
N ARG A 149 -20.27 -15.84 6.59
CA ARG A 149 -21.38 -16.69 7.06
C ARG A 149 -21.11 -17.22 8.47
N GLU A 150 -22.16 -17.61 9.17
CA GLU A 150 -22.09 -18.01 10.58
C GLU A 150 -21.14 -19.19 10.81
N GLU A 151 -21.25 -20.23 9.98
CA GLU A 151 -20.38 -21.41 10.07
C GLU A 151 -18.90 -21.06 9.90
N GLY A 152 -18.57 -20.19 8.94
CA GLY A 152 -17.20 -19.73 8.72
C GLY A 152 -16.66 -18.93 9.90
N ARG A 153 -17.49 -18.11 10.55
CA ARG A 153 -17.09 -17.38 11.76
C ARG A 153 -16.84 -18.30 12.95
N HIS A 154 -17.61 -19.38 13.07
CA HIS A 154 -17.37 -20.40 14.12
C HIS A 154 -16.09 -21.20 13.88
N LEU A 155 -15.75 -21.47 12.61
CA LEU A 155 -14.51 -22.17 12.26
C LEU A 155 -13.26 -21.30 12.47
N HIS A 156 -13.39 -20.00 12.26
CA HIS A 156 -12.27 -19.04 12.30
C HIS A 156 -12.60 -17.81 13.14
N PRO A 157 -12.85 -17.96 14.46
CA PRO A 157 -13.27 -16.84 15.31
C PRO A 157 -12.27 -15.69 15.34
N ASP A 158 -10.97 -15.99 15.26
CA ASP A 158 -9.89 -15.00 15.28
C ASP A 158 -9.76 -14.19 13.98
N TRP A 159 -10.52 -14.55 12.94
CA TRP A 159 -10.53 -13.78 11.69
C TRP A 159 -11.48 -12.60 11.72
N PHE A 160 -12.33 -12.50 12.76
CA PHE A 160 -13.42 -11.53 12.83
C PHE A 160 -13.36 -10.68 14.10
N PHE A 161 -13.87 -9.48 13.98
CA PHE A 161 -14.14 -8.59 15.11
C PHE A 161 -15.56 -8.04 14.99
N SER A 162 -16.11 -7.54 16.09
CA SER A 162 -17.45 -6.92 16.12
C SER A 162 -17.29 -5.44 16.46
N PRO A 163 -17.51 -4.51 15.48
CA PRO A 163 -17.47 -3.09 15.75
C PRO A 163 -18.60 -2.71 16.72
N ASP A 164 -18.29 -2.25 17.94
CA ASP A 164 -19.22 -1.76 18.94
C ASP A 164 -20.47 -2.66 19.13
N GLY A 165 -20.29 -3.99 19.08
CA GLY A 165 -21.37 -4.97 19.20
C GLY A 165 -22.24 -5.15 17.95
N ASN A 166 -21.89 -4.53 16.83
CA ASN A 166 -22.52 -4.76 15.54
C ASN A 166 -22.14 -6.11 14.91
N ALA A 167 -22.70 -6.39 13.73
CA ALA A 167 -22.38 -7.62 12.99
C ALA A 167 -20.87 -7.79 12.80
N PRO A 168 -20.33 -9.01 12.96
CA PRO A 168 -18.92 -9.28 12.79
C PRO A 168 -18.42 -8.95 11.38
N ILE A 169 -17.22 -8.35 11.31
CA ILE A 169 -16.48 -8.04 10.08
C ILE A 169 -15.14 -8.78 10.14
N ALA A 170 -14.69 -9.32 9.00
CA ALA A 170 -13.39 -9.96 8.92
C ALA A 170 -12.25 -8.93 9.02
N HIS A 171 -11.15 -9.33 9.63
CA HIS A 171 -9.88 -8.63 9.49
C HIS A 171 -9.29 -8.83 8.09
N GLY A 172 -8.51 -7.87 7.59
CA GLY A 172 -7.73 -8.03 6.38
C GLY A 172 -6.73 -9.18 6.53
N ARG A 173 -6.53 -9.95 5.46
CA ARG A 173 -5.53 -11.02 5.42
C ARG A 173 -5.19 -11.41 3.99
N ASP A 174 -4.10 -12.13 3.85
CA ASP A 174 -3.75 -12.94 2.70
C ASP A 174 -4.02 -14.44 2.95
N PRO A 175 -3.90 -15.32 1.94
CA PRO A 175 -4.21 -16.73 2.08
C PRO A 175 -3.21 -17.54 2.93
N TYR A 176 -2.07 -16.98 3.34
CA TYR A 176 -0.95 -17.73 3.92
C TYR A 176 -0.61 -17.36 5.36
N PHE A 177 -0.93 -16.12 5.77
CA PHE A 177 -0.56 -15.58 7.08
C PHE A 177 -1.78 -15.29 7.96
N PRO A 178 -1.56 -15.13 9.27
CA PRO A 178 -2.62 -14.71 10.18
C PRO A 178 -3.24 -13.36 9.79
N PRO A 179 -4.49 -13.08 10.19
CA PRO A 179 -5.14 -11.81 9.92
C PRO A 179 -4.39 -10.60 10.48
N TRP A 180 -4.45 -9.49 9.75
CA TRP A 180 -3.96 -8.17 10.19
C TRP A 180 -5.00 -7.55 11.12
N THR A 181 -4.83 -7.74 12.42
CA THR A 181 -5.86 -7.45 13.44
C THR A 181 -6.12 -5.97 13.69
N ASP A 182 -5.46 -5.09 12.99
CA ASP A 182 -5.66 -3.63 12.96
C ASP A 182 -6.47 -3.15 11.75
N THR A 183 -6.99 -4.08 10.94
CA THR A 183 -7.69 -3.79 9.69
C THR A 183 -9.05 -4.48 9.59
N ALA A 184 -9.92 -3.97 8.70
CA ALA A 184 -11.21 -4.49 8.30
C ALA A 184 -11.19 -4.89 6.82
N GLN A 185 -11.51 -6.15 6.50
CA GLN A 185 -11.53 -6.69 5.14
C GLN A 185 -12.71 -6.17 4.34
N VAL A 186 -12.44 -5.60 3.18
CA VAL A 186 -13.49 -5.22 2.24
C VAL A 186 -14.01 -6.44 1.46
N ASN A 187 -15.23 -6.32 0.91
CA ASN A 187 -15.82 -7.39 0.11
C ASN A 187 -15.73 -7.08 -1.40
N PHE A 188 -14.70 -7.57 -2.06
CA PHE A 188 -14.52 -7.37 -3.52
C PHE A 188 -15.64 -7.94 -4.40
N TYR A 189 -16.52 -8.79 -3.85
CA TYR A 189 -17.69 -9.29 -4.58
C TYR A 189 -18.87 -8.31 -4.52
N SER A 190 -18.79 -7.26 -3.70
CA SER A 190 -19.76 -6.17 -3.67
C SER A 190 -19.47 -5.15 -4.79
N ALA A 191 -20.42 -4.97 -5.72
CA ALA A 191 -20.33 -3.94 -6.73
C ALA A 191 -20.29 -2.52 -6.12
N GLU A 192 -21.01 -2.32 -5.01
CA GLU A 192 -21.03 -1.06 -4.27
C GLU A 192 -19.64 -0.73 -3.69
N LEU A 193 -18.93 -1.72 -3.13
CA LEU A 193 -17.56 -1.53 -2.68
C LEU A 193 -16.64 -1.16 -3.83
N ARG A 194 -16.67 -1.93 -4.93
CA ARG A 194 -15.80 -1.69 -6.09
C ARG A 194 -15.97 -0.28 -6.62
N ASP A 195 -17.21 0.20 -6.74
CA ASP A 195 -17.47 1.60 -7.15
C ASP A 195 -16.91 2.59 -6.13
N ALA A 196 -17.12 2.37 -4.82
CA ALA A 196 -16.60 3.24 -3.78
C ALA A 196 -15.07 3.32 -3.81
N LEU A 197 -14.36 2.19 -3.94
CA LEU A 197 -12.89 2.16 -4.07
C LEU A 197 -12.41 2.89 -5.34
N VAL A 198 -13.14 2.75 -6.45
CA VAL A 198 -12.79 3.47 -7.69
C VAL A 198 -12.99 4.98 -7.53
N GLN A 199 -14.00 5.45 -6.76
CA GLN A 199 -14.14 6.89 -6.47
C GLN A 199 -12.94 7.42 -5.64
N GLU A 200 -12.49 6.67 -4.63
CA GLU A 200 -11.27 7.04 -3.88
C GLU A 200 -10.04 7.09 -4.80
N LEU A 201 -9.87 6.08 -5.66
CA LEU A 201 -8.76 6.04 -6.62
C LEU A 201 -8.81 7.21 -7.62
N LEU A 202 -9.99 7.62 -8.07
CA LEU A 202 -10.17 8.79 -8.93
C LEU A 202 -9.85 10.09 -8.18
N ALA A 203 -10.16 10.18 -6.89
CA ALA A 203 -9.76 11.32 -6.06
C ALA A 203 -8.24 11.40 -5.92
N ILE A 204 -7.57 10.27 -5.65
CA ILE A 204 -6.11 10.18 -5.60
C ILE A 204 -5.48 10.58 -6.95
N ALA A 205 -6.08 10.14 -8.07
CA ALA A 205 -5.59 10.50 -9.41
C ALA A 205 -5.70 12.00 -9.74
N GLY A 206 -6.48 12.75 -8.97
CA GLY A 206 -6.50 14.22 -9.02
C GLY A 206 -5.29 14.87 -8.32
N MET A 207 -4.60 14.14 -7.42
CA MET A 207 -3.54 14.67 -6.55
C MET A 207 -2.15 14.10 -6.86
N ALA A 208 -2.05 13.01 -7.61
CA ALA A 208 -0.80 12.28 -7.92
C ALA A 208 -0.67 11.98 -9.40
N ASP A 209 0.51 11.53 -9.81
CA ASP A 209 0.83 11.06 -11.17
C ASP A 209 0.69 9.54 -11.29
N GLY A 210 0.57 8.84 -10.17
CA GLY A 210 0.34 7.41 -10.11
C GLY A 210 0.13 6.90 -8.69
N VAL A 211 -0.13 5.60 -8.59
CA VAL A 211 -0.30 4.88 -7.33
C VAL A 211 0.57 3.63 -7.24
N ARG A 212 1.02 3.35 -6.03
CA ARG A 212 1.47 2.02 -5.63
C ARG A 212 0.29 1.32 -4.97
N CYS A 213 -0.15 0.22 -5.55
CA CYS A 213 -1.29 -0.54 -5.08
C CYS A 213 -0.82 -1.64 -4.13
N ASP A 214 -1.18 -1.46 -2.86
CA ASP A 214 -0.87 -2.39 -1.79
C ASP A 214 -1.49 -3.76 -2.03
N MET A 215 -0.68 -4.84 -1.90
CA MET A 215 -1.14 -6.22 -2.03
C MET A 215 -2.12 -6.42 -3.21
N ALA A 216 -1.78 -5.87 -4.38
CA ALA A 216 -2.71 -5.76 -5.51
C ALA A 216 -3.34 -7.09 -5.94
N MET A 217 -2.62 -8.22 -5.77
CA MET A 217 -3.11 -9.54 -6.12
C MET A 217 -4.28 -10.01 -5.26
N LEU A 218 -4.49 -9.45 -4.06
CA LEU A 218 -5.63 -9.80 -3.21
C LEU A 218 -6.97 -9.33 -3.78
N GLY A 219 -6.96 -8.33 -4.67
CA GLY A 219 -8.12 -7.86 -5.41
C GLY A 219 -8.49 -8.71 -6.63
N LEU A 220 -7.70 -9.74 -6.97
CA LEU A 220 -8.04 -10.70 -8.04
C LEU A 220 -9.16 -11.65 -7.58
N ASN A 221 -10.17 -11.83 -8.40
CA ASN A 221 -11.34 -12.65 -8.09
C ASN A 221 -10.98 -14.05 -7.59
N GLN A 222 -10.03 -14.73 -8.25
CA GLN A 222 -9.57 -16.06 -7.88
C GLN A 222 -8.80 -16.06 -6.55
N VAL A 223 -8.00 -15.02 -6.27
CA VAL A 223 -7.26 -14.91 -5.01
C VAL A 223 -8.23 -14.63 -3.87
N PHE A 224 -9.19 -13.74 -4.08
CA PHE A 224 -10.25 -13.46 -3.11
C PHE A 224 -11.08 -14.71 -2.78
N GLN A 225 -11.50 -15.47 -3.82
CA GLN A 225 -12.19 -16.75 -3.65
C GLN A 225 -11.35 -17.77 -2.86
N ARG A 226 -10.06 -17.87 -3.16
CA ARG A 226 -9.15 -18.78 -2.44
C ARG A 226 -8.98 -18.37 -0.97
N THR A 227 -8.92 -17.07 -0.69
CA THR A 227 -8.71 -16.54 0.67
C THR A 227 -9.96 -16.67 1.54
N TRP A 228 -11.15 -16.49 0.95
CA TRP A 228 -12.39 -16.26 1.66
C TRP A 228 -13.51 -17.25 1.35
N GLY A 229 -13.33 -18.17 0.38
CA GLY A 229 -14.38 -19.05 -0.12
C GLY A 229 -15.13 -19.82 0.97
N ASP A 230 -14.42 -20.23 2.04
CA ASP A 230 -15.00 -20.97 3.17
C ASP A 230 -15.90 -20.10 4.06
N VAL A 231 -15.77 -18.77 3.99
CA VAL A 231 -16.51 -17.83 4.83
C VAL A 231 -17.48 -16.93 4.07
N LEU A 232 -17.41 -16.88 2.74
CA LEU A 232 -18.34 -16.11 1.91
C LEU A 232 -19.78 -16.61 2.08
N ALA A 233 -20.72 -15.70 2.33
CA ALA A 233 -22.13 -16.03 2.50
C ALA A 233 -22.76 -16.54 1.20
N GLU A 234 -22.46 -15.87 0.09
CA GLU A 234 -22.85 -16.25 -1.27
C GLU A 234 -21.68 -15.95 -2.21
N PRO A 235 -20.96 -16.97 -2.67
CA PRO A 235 -19.82 -16.79 -3.54
C PRO A 235 -20.26 -16.55 -4.98
N SER A 236 -20.78 -15.38 -5.30
CA SER A 236 -20.97 -14.97 -6.69
C SER A 236 -19.76 -14.17 -7.15
N MET A 237 -18.77 -14.88 -7.68
CA MET A 237 -17.58 -14.25 -8.25
C MET A 237 -17.98 -13.27 -9.37
N PRO A 238 -17.53 -12.02 -9.32
CA PRO A 238 -17.78 -11.06 -10.39
C PRO A 238 -17.22 -11.54 -11.73
N GLY A 239 -17.94 -11.22 -12.82
CA GLY A 239 -17.51 -11.60 -14.18
C GLY A 239 -16.33 -10.78 -14.73
N ILE A 240 -15.95 -9.68 -14.05
CA ILE A 240 -14.87 -8.76 -14.44
C ILE A 240 -13.94 -8.60 -13.24
N GLU A 241 -12.65 -8.54 -13.49
CA GLU A 241 -11.66 -8.26 -12.46
C GLU A 241 -11.79 -6.81 -11.95
N PHE A 242 -11.56 -6.59 -10.64
CA PHE A 242 -11.58 -5.25 -10.05
C PHE A 242 -10.59 -4.29 -10.75
N TRP A 243 -9.39 -4.77 -11.04
CA TRP A 243 -8.34 -3.95 -11.64
C TRP A 243 -8.62 -3.55 -13.08
N ASP A 244 -9.28 -4.43 -13.87
CA ASP A 244 -9.68 -4.07 -15.23
C ASP A 244 -10.65 -2.88 -15.23
N GLU A 245 -11.64 -2.92 -14.34
CA GLU A 245 -12.59 -1.83 -14.14
C GLU A 245 -11.91 -0.56 -13.60
N ALA A 246 -11.14 -0.68 -12.51
CA ALA A 246 -10.53 0.45 -11.82
C ALA A 246 -9.51 1.19 -12.69
N ILE A 247 -8.60 0.46 -13.32
CA ILE A 247 -7.58 1.03 -14.22
C ILE A 247 -8.25 1.65 -15.45
N GLY A 248 -9.24 0.96 -16.04
CA GLY A 248 -9.99 1.48 -17.18
C GLY A 248 -10.67 2.83 -16.88
N ARG A 249 -11.33 2.94 -15.72
CA ARG A 249 -12.02 4.18 -15.31
C ARG A 249 -11.07 5.34 -15.03
N VAL A 250 -9.91 5.07 -14.42
CA VAL A 250 -8.90 6.12 -14.18
C VAL A 250 -8.26 6.56 -15.48
N ARG A 251 -7.86 5.64 -16.35
CA ARG A 251 -7.23 5.96 -17.64
C ARG A 251 -8.15 6.68 -18.61
N ALA A 252 -9.45 6.47 -18.50
CA ALA A 252 -10.42 7.23 -19.28
C ALA A 252 -10.39 8.75 -18.96
N ARG A 253 -9.93 9.13 -17.76
CA ARG A 253 -9.75 10.53 -17.32
C ARG A 253 -8.31 11.01 -17.39
N ASN A 254 -7.36 10.14 -17.06
CA ASN A 254 -5.93 10.42 -17.07
C ASN A 254 -5.17 9.25 -17.71
N PRO A 255 -4.97 9.25 -19.05
CA PRO A 255 -4.32 8.15 -19.77
C PRO A 255 -2.85 7.92 -19.36
N SER A 256 -2.19 8.92 -18.77
CA SER A 256 -0.79 8.85 -18.35
C SER A 256 -0.62 8.43 -16.88
N PHE A 257 -1.70 8.15 -16.15
CA PHE A 257 -1.64 7.76 -14.76
C PHE A 257 -0.96 6.39 -14.59
N ILE A 258 0.01 6.33 -13.67
CA ILE A 258 0.88 5.18 -13.47
C ILE A 258 0.29 4.24 -12.40
N PHE A 259 0.26 2.95 -12.71
CA PHE A 259 -0.12 1.90 -11.78
C PHE A 259 1.07 0.99 -11.48
N ILE A 260 1.49 0.95 -10.21
CA ILE A 260 2.53 0.06 -9.70
C ILE A 260 1.87 -0.95 -8.76
N ALA A 261 1.97 -2.24 -9.06
CA ALA A 261 1.44 -3.28 -8.18
C ALA A 261 2.51 -3.81 -7.24
N GLU A 262 2.21 -3.82 -5.95
CA GLU A 262 2.81 -4.81 -5.09
C GLU A 262 2.23 -6.17 -5.48
N ALA A 263 3.11 -7.10 -5.89
CA ALA A 263 2.73 -8.37 -6.48
C ALA A 263 3.66 -9.48 -6.02
N TYR A 264 3.06 -10.65 -5.74
CA TYR A 264 3.73 -11.85 -5.27
C TYR A 264 3.11 -13.09 -5.92
N TRP A 265 3.68 -14.25 -5.62
CA TRP A 265 3.14 -15.60 -5.91
C TRP A 265 3.04 -15.93 -7.40
N GLY A 266 3.83 -15.29 -8.26
CA GLY A 266 3.80 -15.50 -9.71
C GLY A 266 2.59 -14.86 -10.40
N LEU A 267 1.95 -13.87 -9.74
CA LEU A 267 0.78 -13.16 -10.28
C LEU A 267 1.11 -11.86 -11.00
N GLU A 268 2.41 -11.55 -11.13
CA GLU A 268 2.92 -10.31 -11.73
C GLU A 268 2.42 -10.15 -13.18
N GLN A 269 2.51 -11.20 -13.98
CA GLN A 269 2.04 -11.18 -15.37
C GLN A 269 0.52 -11.01 -15.48
N THR A 270 -0.24 -11.62 -14.56
CA THR A 270 -1.70 -11.47 -14.51
C THR A 270 -2.05 -9.99 -14.26
N LEU A 271 -1.42 -9.35 -13.30
CA LEU A 271 -1.64 -7.94 -13.01
C LEU A 271 -1.19 -7.02 -14.15
N GLN A 272 -0.05 -7.33 -14.79
CA GLN A 272 0.39 -6.61 -16.00
C GLN A 272 -0.61 -6.74 -17.16
N GLY A 273 -1.23 -7.91 -17.30
CA GLY A 273 -2.29 -8.17 -18.29
C GLY A 273 -3.56 -7.35 -18.03
N LEU A 274 -3.87 -7.04 -16.77
CA LEU A 274 -5.00 -6.20 -16.35
C LEU A 274 -4.71 -4.69 -16.44
N GLY A 275 -3.48 -4.31 -16.86
CA GLY A 275 -3.17 -2.93 -17.17
C GLY A 275 -2.18 -2.26 -16.21
N PHE A 276 -1.59 -2.94 -15.25
CA PHE A 276 -0.50 -2.36 -14.46
C PHE A 276 0.71 -2.04 -15.33
N ASP A 277 1.28 -0.86 -15.11
CA ASP A 277 2.49 -0.42 -15.82
C ASP A 277 3.72 -1.16 -15.28
N PHE A 278 3.75 -1.34 -13.94
CA PHE A 278 4.84 -1.99 -13.24
C PHE A 278 4.32 -2.92 -12.14
N THR A 279 5.08 -3.98 -11.86
CA THR A 279 4.84 -4.93 -10.76
C THR A 279 6.13 -5.16 -9.99
N TYR A 280 6.06 -5.40 -8.69
CA TYR A 280 7.24 -5.76 -7.91
C TYR A 280 7.90 -7.02 -8.46
N ASP A 281 9.23 -7.02 -8.51
CA ASP A 281 10.08 -8.19 -8.81
C ASP A 281 10.69 -8.73 -7.50
N LYS A 282 9.82 -9.14 -6.57
CA LYS A 282 10.23 -9.69 -5.27
C LYS A 282 11.06 -10.96 -5.44
N ALA A 283 10.74 -11.78 -6.44
CA ALA A 283 11.49 -12.99 -6.74
C ALA A 283 12.95 -12.67 -7.09
N PHE A 284 13.21 -11.55 -7.76
CA PHE A 284 14.58 -11.10 -8.02
C PHE A 284 15.31 -10.71 -6.73
N TYR A 285 14.65 -9.97 -5.84
CA TYR A 285 15.20 -9.61 -4.53
C TYR A 285 15.56 -10.85 -3.71
N ASP A 286 14.64 -11.84 -3.63
CA ASP A 286 14.89 -13.09 -2.91
C ASP A 286 16.03 -13.88 -3.55
N CYS A 287 16.09 -13.89 -4.88
CA CYS A 287 17.18 -14.54 -5.60
C CYS A 287 18.53 -13.86 -5.33
N LEU A 288 18.58 -12.54 -5.23
CA LEU A 288 19.81 -11.81 -4.84
C LEU A 288 20.28 -12.18 -3.43
N ARG A 289 19.35 -12.48 -2.50
CA ARG A 289 19.68 -12.84 -1.11
C ARG A 289 20.10 -14.29 -0.93
N PHE A 290 19.46 -15.21 -1.65
CA PHE A 290 19.49 -16.61 -1.31
C PHE A 290 19.99 -17.52 -2.42
N CYS A 291 20.13 -17.02 -3.65
CA CYS A 291 20.56 -17.81 -4.82
C CYS A 291 22.00 -17.50 -5.22
N GLY A 292 22.56 -18.34 -6.09
CA GLY A 292 23.85 -18.10 -6.72
C GLY A 292 23.74 -17.23 -7.99
N ALA A 293 24.88 -16.84 -8.54
CA ALA A 293 24.94 -15.98 -9.72
C ALA A 293 24.29 -16.61 -10.98
N SER A 294 24.23 -17.95 -11.05
CA SER A 294 23.56 -18.67 -12.17
C SER A 294 22.06 -18.47 -12.14
N GLU A 295 21.45 -18.56 -10.97
CA GLU A 295 20.00 -18.39 -10.78
C GLU A 295 19.59 -16.92 -11.00
N VAL A 296 20.39 -15.97 -10.48
CA VAL A 296 20.20 -14.53 -10.76
C VAL A 296 20.22 -14.26 -12.26
N ARG A 297 21.18 -14.84 -12.99
CA ARG A 297 21.28 -14.68 -14.45
C ARG A 297 20.11 -15.34 -15.17
N SER A 298 19.66 -16.52 -14.70
CA SER A 298 18.51 -17.21 -15.23
C SER A 298 17.24 -16.39 -15.06
N HIS A 299 17.00 -15.81 -13.87
CA HIS A 299 15.86 -14.94 -13.62
C HIS A 299 15.85 -13.73 -14.58
N LEU A 300 17.01 -13.06 -14.74
CA LEU A 300 17.14 -11.91 -15.62
C LEU A 300 16.98 -12.25 -17.13
N SER A 301 17.08 -13.53 -17.50
CA SER A 301 16.94 -14.01 -18.86
C SER A 301 15.61 -14.73 -19.13
N SER A 302 14.74 -14.82 -18.09
CA SER A 302 13.46 -15.55 -18.21
C SER A 302 12.54 -14.90 -19.24
N PRO A 303 11.99 -15.65 -20.19
CA PRO A 303 10.98 -15.15 -21.10
C PRO A 303 9.61 -15.00 -20.43
N ASP A 304 9.41 -15.64 -19.28
CA ASP A 304 8.11 -15.70 -18.59
C ASP A 304 7.76 -14.45 -17.82
N PHE A 305 8.72 -13.54 -17.66
CA PHE A 305 8.53 -12.27 -16.94
C PHE A 305 8.83 -11.08 -17.87
N ASN A 306 7.91 -10.12 -17.94
CA ASN A 306 8.19 -8.89 -18.67
C ASN A 306 9.15 -8.01 -17.86
N LEU A 307 10.44 -8.27 -18.03
CA LEU A 307 11.53 -7.61 -17.29
C LEU A 307 11.48 -6.08 -17.37
N SER A 308 10.88 -5.53 -18.43
CA SER A 308 10.75 -4.07 -18.60
C SER A 308 9.71 -3.46 -17.67
N LYS A 309 8.82 -4.29 -17.11
CA LYS A 309 7.78 -3.89 -16.16
C LYS A 309 8.08 -4.28 -14.70
N GLY A 310 9.18 -4.95 -14.44
CA GLY A 310 9.59 -5.35 -13.08
C GLY A 310 10.18 -4.19 -12.31
N VAL A 311 9.61 -3.86 -11.15
CA VAL A 311 10.20 -2.94 -10.16
C VAL A 311 11.21 -3.73 -9.34
N ARG A 312 12.48 -3.49 -9.58
CA ARG A 312 13.58 -4.13 -8.87
C ARG A 312 14.10 -3.24 -7.78
N PHE A 313 14.31 -3.82 -6.62
CA PHE A 313 14.79 -3.12 -5.44
C PHE A 313 15.76 -4.03 -4.66
N ILE A 314 16.60 -3.43 -3.84
CA ILE A 314 17.50 -4.12 -2.91
C ILE A 314 17.13 -3.85 -1.45
N GLU A 315 16.23 -2.91 -1.21
CA GLU A 315 15.49 -2.66 0.02
C GLU A 315 14.21 -1.88 -0.26
N ASN A 316 13.24 -1.96 0.63
CA ASN A 316 12.06 -1.11 0.73
C ASN A 316 11.66 -1.01 2.23
N HIS A 317 10.47 -0.53 2.54
CA HIS A 317 10.01 -0.41 3.94
C HIS A 317 9.72 -1.76 4.62
N ASP A 318 9.42 -2.83 3.85
CA ASP A 318 9.11 -4.17 4.37
C ASP A 318 10.36 -5.07 4.49
N GLU A 319 11.42 -4.74 3.74
CA GLU A 319 12.62 -5.55 3.70
C GLU A 319 13.73 -4.99 4.61
N PRO A 320 14.61 -5.86 5.11
CA PRO A 320 15.78 -5.40 5.85
C PRO A 320 16.65 -4.43 5.05
N ARG A 321 17.33 -3.53 5.74
CA ARG A 321 18.24 -2.55 5.13
C ARG A 321 19.32 -3.24 4.32
N VAL A 322 19.64 -2.68 3.16
CA VAL A 322 20.64 -3.24 2.23
C VAL A 322 21.97 -3.51 2.91
N ALA A 323 22.45 -2.59 3.75
CA ALA A 323 23.70 -2.75 4.50
C ALA A 323 23.65 -3.89 5.53
N ALA A 324 22.48 -4.28 6.01
CA ALA A 324 22.34 -5.40 6.94
C ALA A 324 22.34 -6.77 6.22
N VAL A 325 21.96 -6.79 4.93
CA VAL A 325 21.79 -8.03 4.15
C VAL A 325 22.97 -8.29 3.22
N PHE A 326 23.48 -7.25 2.57
CA PHE A 326 24.49 -7.38 1.52
C PHE A 326 25.88 -6.85 1.93
N GLY A 327 26.00 -6.19 3.09
CA GLY A 327 27.26 -5.68 3.65
C GLY A 327 27.60 -4.25 3.24
#